data_44dcbc27297d051c4029a3f9a4c0e3b1
#
_entry.id   44dcbc27297d051c4029a3f9a4c0e3b1
#
_cell.length_a   1.000
_cell.length_b   1.000
_cell.length_c   1.000
_cell.angle_alpha   90.00
_cell.angle_beta   90.00
_cell.angle_gamma   90.00
#
_symmetry.space_group_name_H-M   'P 1'
#
loop_
_entity.id
_entity.type
_entity.pdbx_description
1 polymer ?
#
loop_
_entity_poly.entity_id
_entity_poly.type
_entity_poly.pdbx_seq_one_letter_code
_entity_poly.pdbx_strand_id
1 'polypeptide(L)'
;HMEEIYTFVVSTLASSCKVQPGDIEPTTNLFADLGIDSVDFLDAVFCIEKQYGIRIPVGQWMSAVNEGNATMTDYFVMEHFVAQIADRAAASA
;
A
#
# COMPACT_ATOMS: atom_id res chain seq x y z
N HIS A 1 13.67 5.87 -6.21
CA HIS A 1 13.03 7.13 -5.88
C HIS A 1 11.56 6.95 -5.58
N MET A 2 11.01 7.87 -4.82
CA MET A 2 9.61 7.86 -4.41
C MET A 2 8.66 7.77 -5.61
N GLU A 3 8.96 8.51 -6.65
CA GLU A 3 8.14 8.56 -7.86
C GLU A 3 8.07 7.21 -8.57
N GLU A 4 9.19 6.51 -8.65
CA GLU A 4 9.24 5.17 -9.24
C GLU A 4 8.48 4.18 -8.40
N ILE A 5 8.60 4.28 -7.08
CA ILE A 5 7.87 3.41 -6.16
C ILE A 5 6.36 3.65 -6.29
N TYR A 6 5.96 4.92 -6.31
CA TYR A 6 4.57 5.30 -6.47
C TYR A 6 3.99 4.68 -7.76
N THR A 7 4.71 4.84 -8.87
CA THR A 7 4.28 4.31 -10.17
C THR A 7 4.15 2.79 -10.14
N PHE A 8 5.11 2.10 -9.53
CA PHE A 8 5.06 0.65 -9.41
C PHE A 8 3.87 0.19 -8.56
N VAL A 9 3.61 0.88 -7.47
CA VAL A 9 2.50 0.54 -6.58
C VAL A 9 1.16 0.76 -7.29
N VAL A 10 0.99 1.85 -8.02
CA VAL A 10 -0.22 2.08 -8.81
C VAL A 10 -0.43 0.93 -9.81
N SER A 11 0.60 0.58 -10.55
CA SER A 11 0.52 -0.48 -11.54
C SER A 11 0.15 -1.82 -10.91
N THR A 12 0.75 -2.13 -9.76
CA THR A 12 0.49 -3.37 -9.04
C THR A 12 -0.94 -3.43 -8.51
N LEU A 13 -1.41 -2.33 -7.90
CA LEU A 13 -2.79 -2.26 -7.41
C LEU A 13 -3.79 -2.38 -8.56
N ALA A 14 -3.53 -1.72 -9.69
CA ALA A 14 -4.41 -1.80 -10.84
C ALA A 14 -4.51 -3.23 -11.36
N SER A 15 -3.39 -3.94 -11.40
CA SER A 15 -3.35 -5.31 -11.89
C SER A 15 -3.95 -6.30 -10.91
N SER A 16 -3.57 -6.23 -9.64
CA SER A 16 -3.99 -7.21 -8.62
C SER A 16 -5.38 -6.96 -8.09
N CYS A 17 -5.79 -5.71 -8.03
CA CYS A 17 -7.05 -5.31 -7.36
C CYS A 17 -8.12 -4.85 -8.34
N LYS A 18 -7.86 -4.90 -9.64
CA LYS A 18 -8.83 -4.57 -10.69
C LYS A 18 -9.39 -3.16 -10.57
N VAL A 19 -8.54 -2.21 -10.19
CA VAL A 19 -8.90 -0.80 -10.13
C VAL A 19 -8.24 -0.07 -11.31
N GLN A 20 -8.85 1.04 -11.71
CA GLN A 20 -8.29 1.86 -12.79
C GLN A 20 -7.15 2.71 -12.24
N PRO A 21 -5.98 2.72 -12.90
CA PRO A 21 -4.86 3.56 -12.44
C PRO A 21 -5.25 5.03 -12.25
N GLY A 22 -6.10 5.55 -13.12
CA GLY A 22 -6.55 6.94 -13.06
C GLY A 22 -7.41 7.27 -11.85
N ASP A 23 -7.94 6.27 -11.15
CA ASP A 23 -8.73 6.47 -9.94
C ASP A 23 -7.87 6.52 -8.69
N ILE A 24 -6.55 6.26 -8.82
CA ILE A 24 -5.64 6.26 -7.68
C ILE A 24 -4.88 7.59 -7.65
N GLU A 25 -5.13 8.37 -6.61
CA GLU A 25 -4.44 9.63 -6.36
C GLU A 25 -3.72 9.55 -5.02
N PRO A 26 -2.78 10.47 -4.74
CA PRO A 26 -2.06 10.45 -3.45
C PRO A 26 -2.97 10.46 -2.23
N THR A 27 -4.12 11.11 -2.33
CA THR A 27 -5.07 11.22 -1.22
C THR A 27 -6.11 10.11 -1.18
N THR A 28 -6.06 9.17 -2.11
CA THR A 28 -7.05 8.09 -2.20
C THR A 28 -6.88 7.10 -1.05
N ASN A 29 -7.97 6.81 -0.34
CA ASN A 29 -8.00 5.73 0.64
C ASN A 29 -8.28 4.43 -0.10
N LEU A 30 -7.36 3.48 -0.06
CA LEU A 30 -7.43 2.26 -0.86
C LEU A 30 -8.65 1.42 -0.54
N PHE A 31 -9.09 1.41 0.71
CA PHE A 31 -10.28 0.63 1.11
C PHE A 31 -11.54 1.47 1.07
N ALA A 32 -11.53 2.65 1.69
CA ALA A 32 -12.75 3.47 1.79
C ALA A 32 -13.20 4.02 0.44
N ASP A 33 -12.24 4.45 -0.39
CA ASP A 33 -12.57 5.09 -1.67
C ASP A 33 -12.69 4.10 -2.82
N LEU A 34 -11.83 3.08 -2.85
CA LEU A 34 -11.77 2.13 -3.97
C LEU A 34 -12.45 0.80 -3.66
N GLY A 35 -12.73 0.51 -2.39
CA GLY A 35 -13.36 -0.73 -2.01
C GLY A 35 -12.55 -1.98 -2.36
N ILE A 36 -11.22 -1.88 -2.30
CA ILE A 36 -10.36 -3.01 -2.66
C ILE A 36 -10.62 -4.19 -1.72
N ASP A 37 -10.78 -5.37 -2.29
CA ASP A 37 -10.91 -6.61 -1.54
C ASP A 37 -9.59 -6.92 -0.82
N SER A 38 -9.67 -7.35 0.44
CA SER A 38 -8.49 -7.59 1.26
C SER A 38 -7.59 -8.70 0.73
N VAL A 39 -8.15 -9.72 0.08
CA VAL A 39 -7.36 -10.80 -0.52
C VAL A 39 -6.57 -10.25 -1.71
N ASP A 40 -7.23 -9.48 -2.56
CA ASP A 40 -6.56 -8.85 -3.70
C ASP A 40 -5.48 -7.87 -3.23
N PHE A 41 -5.74 -7.14 -2.15
CA PHE A 41 -4.76 -6.23 -1.56
C PHE A 41 -3.51 -6.99 -1.10
N LEU A 42 -3.68 -8.14 -0.44
CA LEU A 42 -2.55 -8.95 0.00
C LEU A 42 -1.75 -9.49 -1.19
N ASP A 43 -2.40 -9.82 -2.29
CA ASP A 43 -1.69 -10.22 -3.51
C ASP A 43 -0.81 -9.08 -4.01
N ALA A 44 -1.33 -7.85 -4.01
CA ALA A 44 -0.54 -6.67 -4.38
C ALA A 44 0.63 -6.48 -3.43
N VAL A 45 0.40 -6.64 -2.12
CA VAL A 45 1.45 -6.51 -1.10
C VAL A 45 2.58 -7.51 -1.37
N PHE A 46 2.25 -8.77 -1.68
CA PHE A 46 3.28 -9.79 -1.98
C PHE A 46 4.11 -9.40 -3.20
N CYS A 47 3.49 -8.85 -4.24
CA CYS A 47 4.21 -8.38 -5.42
C CYS A 47 5.17 -7.25 -5.07
N ILE A 48 4.73 -6.31 -4.25
CA ILE A 48 5.55 -5.16 -3.83
C ILE A 48 6.71 -5.63 -2.95
N GLU A 49 6.44 -6.53 -2.01
CA GLU A 49 7.48 -7.11 -1.16
C GLU A 49 8.56 -7.79 -1.99
N LYS A 50 8.16 -8.56 -2.98
CA LYS A 50 9.09 -9.25 -3.85
C LYS A 50 9.92 -8.28 -4.68
N GLN A 51 9.28 -7.24 -5.21
CA GLN A 51 9.95 -6.24 -6.05
C GLN A 51 11.08 -5.53 -5.31
N TYR A 52 10.87 -5.18 -4.05
CA TYR A 52 11.81 -4.36 -3.28
C TYR A 52 12.58 -5.16 -2.23
N GLY A 53 12.31 -6.45 -2.07
CA GLY A 53 12.98 -7.28 -1.08
C GLY A 53 12.69 -6.83 0.35
N ILE A 54 11.45 -6.42 0.63
CA ILE A 54 11.03 -5.87 1.92
C ILE A 54 9.87 -6.65 2.52
N ARG A 55 9.56 -6.34 3.77
CA ARG A 55 8.34 -6.83 4.43
C ARG A 55 7.42 -5.66 4.72
N ILE A 56 6.14 -5.84 4.42
CA ILE A 56 5.10 -4.86 4.70
C ILE A 56 4.20 -5.46 5.79
N PRO A 57 4.28 -4.97 7.04
CA PRO A 57 3.64 -5.64 8.18
C PRO A 57 2.15 -5.28 8.29
N VAL A 58 1.36 -5.65 7.30
CA VAL A 58 -0.07 -5.31 7.23
C VAL A 58 -0.83 -5.79 8.47
N GLY A 59 -0.51 -7.00 8.94
CA GLY A 59 -1.15 -7.54 10.14
C GLY A 59 -0.91 -6.68 11.37
N GLN A 60 0.33 -6.18 11.54
CA GLN A 60 0.66 -5.29 12.65
C GLN A 60 -0.05 -3.94 12.50
N TRP A 61 -0.17 -3.43 11.29
CA TRP A 61 -0.91 -2.19 11.03
C TRP A 61 -2.38 -2.35 11.43
N MET A 62 -2.99 -3.46 11.05
CA MET A 62 -4.39 -3.71 11.41
C MET A 62 -4.57 -3.86 12.90
N SER A 63 -3.64 -4.52 13.59
CA SER A 63 -3.67 -4.61 15.05
C SER A 63 -3.60 -3.24 15.69
N ALA A 64 -2.71 -2.37 15.21
CA ALA A 64 -2.59 -1.00 15.74
C ALA A 64 -3.89 -0.22 15.56
N VAL A 65 -4.52 -0.37 14.40
CA VAL A 65 -5.81 0.29 14.13
C VAL A 65 -6.90 -0.25 15.06
N ASN A 66 -6.97 -1.57 15.22
CA ASN A 66 -7.99 -2.20 16.07
C ASN A 66 -7.82 -1.85 17.54
N GLU A 67 -6.59 -1.59 17.98
CA GLU A 67 -6.28 -1.21 19.36
C GLU A 67 -6.41 0.29 19.61
N GLY A 68 -6.73 1.06 18.59
CA GLY A 68 -6.89 2.50 18.72
C GLY A 68 -5.58 3.28 18.73
N ASN A 69 -4.46 2.64 18.38
CA ASN A 69 -3.13 3.27 18.38
C ASN A 69 -2.79 3.92 17.04
N ALA A 70 -3.58 3.67 16.00
CA ALA A 70 -3.41 4.25 14.68
C ALA A 70 -4.77 4.29 13.99
N THR A 71 -4.84 4.98 12.85
CA THR A 71 -6.04 5.02 12.02
C THR A 71 -5.78 4.34 10.68
N MET A 72 -6.83 3.95 9.98
CA MET A 72 -6.72 3.39 8.63
C MET A 72 -6.00 4.37 7.70
N THR A 73 -6.26 5.65 7.85
CA THR A 73 -5.61 6.72 7.07
C THR A 73 -4.09 6.68 7.20
N ASP A 74 -3.58 6.36 8.38
CA ASP A 74 -2.12 6.36 8.61
C ASP A 74 -1.38 5.40 7.67
N TYR A 75 -2.03 4.32 7.24
CA TYR A 75 -1.38 3.26 6.45
C TYR A 75 -1.96 3.10 5.04
N PHE A 76 -3.23 3.42 4.84
CA PHE A 76 -3.94 2.99 3.64
C PHE A 76 -4.41 4.12 2.72
N VAL A 77 -4.11 5.36 3.06
CA VAL A 77 -4.16 6.45 2.07
C VAL A 77 -2.92 6.29 1.20
N MET A 78 -3.09 6.36 -0.12
CA MET A 78 -2.05 5.99 -1.09
C MET A 78 -0.68 6.60 -0.79
N GLU A 79 -0.60 7.91 -0.54
CA GLU A 79 0.69 8.56 -0.27
C GLU A 79 1.34 8.03 1.01
N HIS A 80 0.56 7.67 2.02
CA HIS A 80 1.09 7.10 3.27
C HIS A 80 1.56 5.66 3.06
N PHE A 81 0.81 4.89 2.29
CA PHE A 81 1.18 3.53 1.94
C PHE A 81 2.51 3.50 1.18
N VAL A 82 2.64 4.37 0.18
CA VAL A 82 3.89 4.48 -0.61
C VAL A 82 5.05 4.94 0.27
N ALA A 83 4.82 5.87 1.19
CA ALA A 83 5.86 6.32 2.11
C ALA A 83 6.38 5.17 2.98
N GLN A 84 5.51 4.31 3.48
CA GLN A 84 5.90 3.13 4.25
C GLN A 84 6.78 2.19 3.42
N ILE A 85 6.43 2.00 2.16
CA ILE A 85 7.20 1.15 1.24
C ILE A 85 8.57 1.78 0.97
N ALA A 86 8.59 3.08 0.67
CA ALA A 86 9.82 3.80 0.37
C ALA A 86 10.80 3.76 1.53
N ASP A 87 10.32 3.93 2.76
CA ASP A 87 11.16 3.88 3.95
C ASP A 87 11.82 2.50 4.11
N ARG A 88 11.07 1.44 3.88
CA ARG A 88 11.59 0.07 3.98
C ARG A 88 12.55 -0.26 2.84
N ALA A 89 12.24 0.18 1.64
CA ALA A 89 13.11 -0.03 0.48
C ALA A 89 14.46 0.67 0.68
N ALA A 90 14.45 1.89 1.22
CA ALA A 90 15.68 2.64 1.52
C ALA A 90 16.49 1.92 2.61
N ALA A 91 15.84 1.39 3.63
CA ALA A 91 16.53 0.70 4.73
C ALA A 91 17.15 -0.61 4.28
N SER A 92 16.60 -1.27 3.25
CA SER A 92 17.10 -2.55 2.77
C SER A 92 18.11 -2.42 1.65
N ALA A 93 18.34 -1.23 1.14
CA ALA A 93 19.26 -0.97 0.04
C ALA A 93 20.74 -1.07 0.48
#